data_6187b8c4a5d5ddf6521aed7c8f755287
#
_entry.id   6187b8c4a5d5ddf6521aed7c8f755287
#
_cell.length_a   1.000
_cell.length_b   1.000
_cell.length_c   1.000
_cell.angle_alpha   90.00
_cell.angle_beta   90.00
_cell.angle_gamma   90.00
#
_symmetry.space_group_name_H-M   'P 1'
#
loop_
_entity.id
_entity.type
_entity.pdbx_description
1 polymer ?
#
loop_
_entity_poly.entity_id
_entity_poly.type
_entity_poly.pdbx_seq_one_letter_code
_entity_poly.pdbx_strand_id
1 'polypeptide(L)'
;MQTLGAPAAERLDRVLARADAYRLLAAAFRDPDGPLPGDLETDALIDAVEALGVTVAPSEREAVRPIEDRPARAHEHRAIFGHTVAHGCPPYETEYGRRHIFGQAQELADIGGFYGAFGLRPANDGERLDHISCELEFLAIVALKEAYAVARGHDDAATISRDAAGAFLRDHPGRWLPALAGQVGRSAPHTGFAVLASLAARVADVHAAELGMVPDHLGPDDIRPIEDEPDGFVFTCGVDDADPAIPG
;
A
#
# COMPACT_ATOMS: atom_id res chain seq x y z
N MET A 1 -36.23 -4.07 10.68
CA MET A 1 -35.14 -3.45 9.90
C MET A 1 -35.38 -1.96 9.95
N GLN A 2 -34.59 -1.23 10.76
CA GLN A 2 -34.71 0.23 10.83
C GLN A 2 -34.19 0.83 9.53
N THR A 3 -34.98 1.69 8.89
CA THR A 3 -34.54 2.49 7.75
C THR A 3 -33.58 3.56 8.27
N LEU A 4 -32.36 3.59 7.71
CA LEU A 4 -31.40 4.66 7.98
C LEU A 4 -31.97 6.01 7.52
N GLY A 5 -31.76 7.07 8.29
CA GLY A 5 -32.05 8.43 7.83
C GLY A 5 -31.14 8.82 6.67
N ALA A 6 -31.59 9.76 5.81
CA ALA A 6 -30.85 10.17 4.61
C ALA A 6 -29.36 10.52 4.87
N PRO A 7 -28.98 11.30 5.91
CA PRO A 7 -27.56 11.58 6.18
C PRO A 7 -26.73 10.33 6.53
N ALA A 8 -27.34 9.35 7.21
CA ALA A 8 -26.65 8.10 7.56
C ALA A 8 -26.50 7.19 6.33
N ALA A 9 -27.46 7.22 5.41
CA ALA A 9 -27.38 6.49 4.15
C ALA A 9 -26.26 7.06 3.25
N GLU A 10 -26.21 8.36 3.05
CA GLU A 10 -25.15 9.03 2.29
C GLU A 10 -23.75 8.76 2.88
N ARG A 11 -23.64 8.81 4.21
CA ARG A 11 -22.39 8.43 4.90
C ARG A 11 -22.03 6.98 4.62
N LEU A 12 -22.98 6.06 4.71
CA LEU A 12 -22.75 4.64 4.46
C LEU A 12 -22.27 4.39 3.02
N ASP A 13 -22.94 4.99 2.03
CA ASP A 13 -22.58 4.85 0.61
C ASP A 13 -21.15 5.37 0.36
N ARG A 14 -20.77 6.50 0.96
CA ARG A 14 -19.43 7.05 0.83
C ARG A 14 -18.35 6.16 1.48
N VAL A 15 -18.65 5.58 2.65
CA VAL A 15 -17.72 4.66 3.33
C VAL A 15 -17.57 3.36 2.55
N LEU A 16 -18.65 2.84 1.95
CA LEU A 16 -18.60 1.66 1.09
C LEU A 16 -17.80 1.92 -0.20
N ALA A 17 -18.00 3.06 -0.86
CA ALA A 17 -17.19 3.45 -2.02
C ALA A 17 -15.69 3.52 -1.67
N ARG A 18 -15.35 4.03 -0.47
CA ARG A 18 -13.98 4.05 0.04
C ARG A 18 -13.41 2.65 0.25
N ALA A 19 -14.19 1.75 0.85
CA ALA A 19 -13.80 0.36 1.04
C ALA A 19 -13.54 -0.33 -0.29
N ASP A 20 -14.40 -0.13 -1.28
CA ASP A 20 -14.24 -0.69 -2.62
C ASP A 20 -13.03 -0.12 -3.35
N ALA A 21 -12.81 1.20 -3.30
CA ALA A 21 -11.64 1.84 -3.91
C ALA A 21 -10.33 1.26 -3.35
N TYR A 22 -10.20 1.18 -2.02
CA TYR A 22 -9.01 0.62 -1.39
C TYR A 22 -8.84 -0.87 -1.67
N ARG A 23 -9.91 -1.65 -1.64
CA ARG A 23 -9.89 -3.09 -1.93
C ARG A 23 -9.43 -3.37 -3.37
N LEU A 24 -9.95 -2.63 -4.34
CA LEU A 24 -9.60 -2.80 -5.74
C LEU A 24 -8.18 -2.32 -6.04
N LEU A 25 -7.76 -1.19 -5.45
CA LEU A 25 -6.36 -0.75 -5.52
C LEU A 25 -5.42 -1.78 -4.87
N ALA A 26 -5.74 -2.31 -3.70
CA ALA A 26 -4.96 -3.36 -3.06
C ALA A 26 -4.80 -4.58 -3.96
N ALA A 27 -5.90 -5.04 -4.57
CA ALA A 27 -5.89 -6.17 -5.50
C ALA A 27 -5.03 -5.89 -6.75
N ALA A 28 -5.03 -4.65 -7.24
CA ALA A 28 -4.25 -4.26 -8.42
C ALA A 28 -2.73 -4.31 -8.17
N PHE A 29 -2.28 -3.96 -6.95
CA PHE A 29 -0.86 -3.96 -6.59
C PHE A 29 -0.32 -5.30 -6.11
N ARG A 30 -1.17 -6.31 -5.90
CA ARG A 30 -0.68 -7.67 -5.60
C ARG A 30 0.08 -8.23 -6.79
N ASP A 31 1.10 -9.06 -6.49
CA ASP A 31 1.78 -9.81 -7.55
C ASP A 31 0.76 -10.68 -8.30
N PRO A 32 0.56 -10.43 -9.61
CA PRO A 32 -0.40 -11.21 -10.40
C PRO A 32 -0.02 -12.69 -10.53
N ASP A 33 1.25 -13.04 -10.34
CA ASP A 33 1.75 -14.42 -10.34
C ASP A 33 1.83 -15.02 -8.94
N GLY A 34 1.48 -14.23 -7.91
CA GLY A 34 1.47 -14.64 -6.51
C GLY A 34 0.34 -15.61 -6.16
N PRO A 35 0.33 -16.12 -4.91
CA PRO A 35 -0.64 -17.13 -4.45
C PRO A 35 -2.09 -16.59 -4.34
N LEU A 36 -2.26 -15.28 -4.25
CA LEU A 36 -3.57 -14.62 -4.13
C LEU A 36 -3.74 -13.52 -5.20
N PRO A 37 -3.73 -13.88 -6.49
CA PRO A 37 -3.97 -12.90 -7.54
C PRO A 37 -5.40 -12.40 -7.44
N GLY A 38 -5.56 -11.06 -7.39
CA GLY A 38 -6.90 -10.46 -7.44
C GLY A 38 -7.40 -10.35 -8.88
N ASP A 39 -8.68 -10.58 -9.10
CA ASP A 39 -9.33 -10.10 -10.30
C ASP A 39 -9.48 -8.58 -10.18
N LEU A 40 -9.17 -7.87 -11.25
CA LEU A 40 -9.25 -6.43 -11.33
C LEU A 40 -10.33 -6.03 -12.33
N GLU A 41 -11.34 -5.34 -11.82
CA GLU A 41 -12.38 -4.70 -12.62
C GLU A 41 -12.11 -3.19 -12.63
N THR A 42 -11.53 -2.69 -13.72
CA THR A 42 -11.09 -1.29 -13.80
C THR A 42 -12.27 -0.31 -13.80
N ASP A 43 -13.39 -0.67 -14.42
CA ASP A 43 -14.59 0.17 -14.41
C ASP A 43 -15.15 0.28 -12.97
N ALA A 44 -15.21 -0.81 -12.20
CA ALA A 44 -15.62 -0.77 -10.80
C ALA A 44 -14.67 0.05 -9.92
N LEU A 45 -13.36 -0.03 -10.16
CA LEU A 45 -12.38 0.82 -9.49
C LEU A 45 -12.62 2.30 -9.79
N ILE A 46 -12.82 2.64 -11.06
CA ILE A 46 -13.05 4.02 -11.49
C ILE A 46 -14.34 4.57 -10.85
N ASP A 47 -15.42 3.81 -10.88
CA ASP A 47 -16.69 4.20 -10.27
C ASP A 47 -16.54 4.45 -8.76
N ALA A 48 -15.84 3.58 -8.05
CA ALA A 48 -15.58 3.74 -6.61
C ALA A 48 -14.73 4.98 -6.31
N VAL A 49 -13.70 5.23 -7.11
CA VAL A 49 -12.82 6.39 -6.96
C VAL A 49 -13.56 7.71 -7.27
N GLU A 50 -14.40 7.73 -8.31
CA GLU A 50 -15.21 8.91 -8.66
C GLU A 50 -16.31 9.19 -7.63
N ALA A 51 -16.90 8.16 -7.03
CA ALA A 51 -17.85 8.33 -5.92
C ALA A 51 -17.21 9.03 -4.69
N LEU A 52 -15.88 8.99 -4.56
CA LEU A 52 -15.13 9.74 -3.55
C LEU A 52 -14.80 11.19 -3.98
N GLY A 53 -15.14 11.57 -5.20
CA GLY A 53 -14.86 12.90 -5.75
C GLY A 53 -13.49 13.02 -6.42
N VAL A 54 -12.80 11.92 -6.66
CA VAL A 54 -11.53 11.89 -7.41
C VAL A 54 -11.85 11.77 -8.91
N THR A 55 -11.54 12.81 -9.69
CA THR A 55 -11.79 12.79 -11.13
C THR A 55 -10.79 11.88 -11.85
N VAL A 56 -11.27 11.01 -12.72
CA VAL A 56 -10.42 10.16 -13.57
C VAL A 56 -10.51 10.64 -15.02
N ALA A 57 -9.38 11.10 -15.56
CA ALA A 57 -9.33 11.59 -16.94
C ALA A 57 -9.57 10.47 -17.97
N PRO A 58 -10.13 10.77 -19.16
CA PRO A 58 -10.32 9.76 -20.20
C PRO A 58 -9.03 9.02 -20.57
N SER A 59 -7.89 9.72 -20.61
CA SER A 59 -6.58 9.10 -20.86
C SER A 59 -6.12 8.15 -19.75
N GLU A 60 -6.47 8.44 -18.48
CA GLU A 60 -6.19 7.54 -17.35
C GLU A 60 -7.05 6.27 -17.44
N ARG A 61 -8.34 6.40 -17.80
CA ARG A 61 -9.23 5.25 -18.02
C ARG A 61 -8.71 4.33 -19.14
N GLU A 62 -8.22 4.93 -20.22
CA GLU A 62 -7.66 4.18 -21.35
C GLU A 62 -6.35 3.47 -20.94
N ALA A 63 -5.48 4.13 -20.17
CA ALA A 63 -4.21 3.57 -19.74
C ALA A 63 -4.36 2.44 -18.71
N VAL A 64 -5.40 2.46 -17.86
CA VAL A 64 -5.60 1.42 -16.83
C VAL A 64 -6.30 0.17 -17.36
N ARG A 65 -7.08 0.26 -18.44
CA ARG A 65 -7.87 -0.85 -18.97
C ARG A 65 -7.06 -2.10 -19.34
N PRO A 66 -5.87 -2.02 -19.98
CA PRO A 66 -5.09 -3.20 -20.34
C PRO A 66 -4.68 -4.09 -19.17
N ILE A 67 -4.60 -3.56 -17.94
CA ILE A 67 -4.19 -4.34 -16.77
C ILE A 67 -5.29 -5.25 -16.20
N GLU A 68 -6.51 -5.23 -16.73
CA GLU A 68 -7.52 -6.27 -16.46
C GLU A 68 -7.04 -7.63 -16.99
N ASP A 69 -6.35 -7.63 -18.13
CA ASP A 69 -5.71 -8.84 -18.65
C ASP A 69 -4.53 -9.23 -17.73
N ARG A 70 -4.68 -10.35 -17.03
CA ARG A 70 -3.69 -10.81 -16.05
C ARG A 70 -2.29 -10.97 -16.62
N PRO A 71 -2.06 -11.57 -17.79
CA PRO A 71 -0.74 -11.61 -18.43
C PRO A 71 -0.13 -10.24 -18.70
N ALA A 72 -0.91 -9.28 -19.20
CA ALA A 72 -0.44 -7.92 -19.44
C ALA A 72 -0.08 -7.24 -18.11
N ARG A 73 -0.91 -7.37 -17.09
CA ARG A 73 -0.66 -6.85 -15.73
C ARG A 73 0.60 -7.47 -15.13
N ALA A 74 0.80 -8.79 -15.23
CA ALA A 74 1.99 -9.45 -14.72
C ALA A 74 3.27 -8.98 -15.43
N HIS A 75 3.20 -8.75 -16.74
CA HIS A 75 4.32 -8.20 -17.49
C HIS A 75 4.69 -6.79 -17.02
N GLU A 76 3.70 -5.92 -16.91
CA GLU A 76 3.90 -4.53 -16.49
C GLU A 76 4.36 -4.45 -15.03
N HIS A 77 3.74 -5.24 -14.12
CA HIS A 77 4.13 -5.33 -12.73
C HIS A 77 5.61 -5.71 -12.56
N ARG A 78 6.06 -6.77 -13.24
CA ARG A 78 7.47 -7.19 -13.20
C ARG A 78 8.42 -6.15 -13.77
N ALA A 79 8.00 -5.44 -14.81
CA ALA A 79 8.82 -4.40 -15.42
C ALA A 79 9.04 -3.19 -14.50
N ILE A 80 8.06 -2.85 -13.65
CA ILE A 80 8.09 -1.67 -12.79
C ILE A 80 8.63 -2.02 -11.40
N PHE A 81 8.10 -3.07 -10.76
CA PHE A 81 8.41 -3.40 -9.38
C PHE A 81 9.51 -4.45 -9.22
N GLY A 82 9.75 -5.29 -10.24
CA GLY A 82 10.86 -6.23 -10.40
C GLY A 82 11.23 -7.07 -9.16
N HIS A 83 12.04 -8.11 -9.34
CA HIS A 83 12.53 -8.93 -8.21
C HIS A 83 13.74 -8.32 -7.49
N THR A 84 14.25 -7.19 -7.95
CA THR A 84 15.39 -6.51 -7.34
C THR A 84 15.01 -5.08 -7.03
N VAL A 85 15.11 -4.70 -5.76
CA VAL A 85 14.92 -3.34 -5.20
C VAL A 85 15.74 -2.27 -5.97
N ALA A 86 16.66 -2.70 -6.83
CA ALA A 86 17.55 -1.88 -7.64
C ALA A 86 16.86 -1.06 -8.77
N HIS A 87 15.58 -1.26 -9.04
CA HIS A 87 14.94 -0.67 -10.22
C HIS A 87 14.04 0.55 -9.95
N GLY A 88 14.12 1.12 -8.75
CA GLY A 88 13.69 2.51 -8.53
C GLY A 88 12.24 2.73 -8.12
N CYS A 89 11.36 1.73 -8.09
CA CYS A 89 9.96 1.87 -7.65
C CYS A 89 9.59 0.79 -6.62
N PRO A 90 10.20 0.77 -5.43
CA PRO A 90 9.88 -0.24 -4.43
C PRO A 90 8.42 -0.08 -3.96
N PRO A 91 7.61 -1.16 -3.92
CA PRO A 91 6.22 -1.10 -3.47
C PRO A 91 6.09 -1.21 -1.94
N TYR A 92 7.10 -0.80 -1.18
CA TYR A 92 7.23 -0.95 0.27
C TYR A 92 7.46 0.40 0.95
N GLU A 93 6.67 0.73 2.00
CA GLU A 93 6.79 2.00 2.73
C GLU A 93 8.21 2.23 3.25
N THR A 94 8.82 1.22 3.86
CA THR A 94 10.12 1.36 4.52
C THR A 94 11.29 1.60 3.57
N GLU A 95 11.07 1.56 2.26
CA GLU A 95 12.06 1.95 1.23
C GLU A 95 12.03 3.45 0.92
N TYR A 96 11.10 4.21 1.51
CA TYR A 96 10.97 5.66 1.37
C TYR A 96 11.39 6.39 2.64
N GLY A 97 11.78 7.67 2.49
CA GLY A 97 12.18 8.52 3.60
C GLY A 97 13.64 8.36 4.04
N ARG A 98 14.02 9.08 5.10
CA ARG A 98 15.39 9.08 5.62
C ARG A 98 15.68 7.81 6.39
N ARG A 99 16.84 7.21 6.14
CA ARG A 99 17.28 6.01 6.81
C ARG A 99 17.73 6.28 8.25
N HIS A 100 17.13 5.53 9.20
CA HIS A 100 17.71 5.26 10.52
C HIS A 100 17.99 3.76 10.60
N ILE A 101 19.19 3.38 11.08
CA ILE A 101 19.64 1.97 11.16
C ILE A 101 18.60 1.05 11.88
N PHE A 102 17.81 1.61 12.79
CA PHE A 102 16.74 0.89 13.49
C PHE A 102 15.33 1.29 13.02
N GLY A 103 15.19 2.21 12.06
CA GLY A 103 13.90 2.78 11.66
C GLY A 103 12.98 1.76 11.01
N GLN A 104 13.50 0.92 10.12
CA GLN A 104 12.69 -0.06 9.38
C GLN A 104 11.96 -1.05 10.31
N ALA A 105 12.67 -1.60 11.30
CA ALA A 105 12.06 -2.52 12.25
C ALA A 105 10.99 -1.84 13.11
N GLN A 106 11.20 -0.57 13.48
CA GLN A 106 10.24 0.22 14.23
C GLN A 106 9.00 0.55 13.39
N GLU A 107 9.17 0.96 12.13
CA GLU A 107 8.10 1.23 11.19
C GLU A 107 7.25 -0.02 10.95
N LEU A 108 7.89 -1.17 10.69
CA LEU A 108 7.18 -2.46 10.55
C LEU A 108 6.44 -2.87 11.82
N ALA A 109 6.99 -2.61 13.01
CA ALA A 109 6.33 -2.90 14.27
C ALA A 109 5.10 -2.02 14.49
N ASP A 110 5.16 -0.75 14.08
CA ASP A 110 4.06 0.19 14.17
C ASP A 110 2.90 -0.21 13.24
N ILE A 111 3.20 -0.48 11.96
CA ILE A 111 2.23 -1.04 11.00
C ILE A 111 1.58 -2.32 11.56
N GLY A 112 2.39 -3.24 12.08
CA GLY A 112 1.92 -4.48 12.70
C GLY A 112 1.03 -4.23 13.92
N GLY A 113 1.29 -3.15 14.67
CA GLY A 113 0.47 -2.68 15.78
C GLY A 113 -0.95 -2.27 15.33
N PHE A 114 -1.05 -1.50 14.25
CA PHE A 114 -2.35 -1.15 13.65
C PHE A 114 -3.12 -2.40 13.21
N TYR A 115 -2.49 -3.31 12.48
CA TYR A 115 -3.14 -4.55 12.03
C TYR A 115 -3.62 -5.38 13.22
N GLY A 116 -2.77 -5.57 14.23
CA GLY A 116 -3.10 -6.32 15.44
C GLY A 116 -4.27 -5.73 16.24
N ALA A 117 -4.38 -4.40 16.32
CA ALA A 117 -5.48 -3.71 16.99
C ALA A 117 -6.85 -4.00 16.33
N PHE A 118 -6.86 -4.30 15.03
CA PHE A 118 -8.06 -4.69 14.29
C PHE A 118 -8.23 -6.21 14.15
N GLY A 119 -7.40 -7.01 14.84
CA GLY A 119 -7.45 -8.47 14.83
C GLY A 119 -6.90 -9.10 13.55
N LEU A 120 -6.11 -8.34 12.79
CA LEU A 120 -5.49 -8.79 11.55
C LEU A 120 -4.10 -9.34 11.84
N ARG A 121 -3.69 -10.34 11.06
CA ARG A 121 -2.36 -10.93 11.10
C ARG A 121 -1.89 -11.19 9.68
N PRO A 122 -0.59 -11.00 9.38
CA PRO A 122 -0.06 -11.36 8.07
C PRO A 122 -0.27 -12.84 7.81
N ALA A 123 -0.58 -13.19 6.55
CA ALA A 123 -0.55 -14.58 6.13
C ALA A 123 0.90 -15.08 6.11
N ASN A 124 1.12 -16.37 6.42
CA ASN A 124 2.47 -16.95 6.48
C ASN A 124 3.26 -16.86 5.16
N ASP A 125 2.53 -16.83 4.03
CA ASP A 125 3.09 -16.73 2.67
C ASP A 125 2.69 -15.41 1.99
N GLY A 126 2.36 -14.38 2.80
CA GLY A 126 1.92 -13.08 2.31
C GLY A 126 3.07 -12.11 2.05
N GLU A 127 2.72 -10.98 1.47
CA GLU A 127 3.63 -9.83 1.32
C GLU A 127 4.07 -9.26 2.67
N ARG A 128 5.16 -8.50 2.67
CA ARG A 128 5.59 -7.73 3.83
C ARG A 128 4.47 -6.79 4.30
N LEU A 129 4.44 -6.50 5.60
CA LEU A 129 3.39 -5.66 6.21
C LEU A 129 3.28 -4.27 5.58
N ASP A 130 4.40 -3.71 5.17
CA ASP A 130 4.56 -2.40 4.56
C ASP A 130 4.44 -2.41 3.02
N HIS A 131 3.98 -3.52 2.43
CA HIS A 131 3.66 -3.54 1.01
C HIS A 131 2.40 -2.73 0.74
N ILE A 132 2.39 -1.94 -0.34
CA ILE A 132 1.24 -1.09 -0.70
C ILE A 132 -0.09 -1.84 -0.68
N SER A 133 -0.13 -3.08 -1.17
CA SER A 133 -1.35 -3.88 -1.16
C SER A 133 -1.85 -4.19 0.25
N CYS A 134 -0.94 -4.43 1.21
CA CYS A 134 -1.29 -4.71 2.61
C CYS A 134 -1.87 -3.47 3.30
N GLU A 135 -1.26 -2.31 3.10
CA GLU A 135 -1.72 -1.06 3.70
C GLU A 135 -3.07 -0.60 3.14
N LEU A 136 -3.26 -0.72 1.81
CA LEU A 136 -4.54 -0.42 1.18
C LEU A 136 -5.62 -1.42 1.61
N GLU A 137 -5.30 -2.71 1.76
CA GLU A 137 -6.22 -3.72 2.27
C GLU A 137 -6.64 -3.44 3.71
N PHE A 138 -5.70 -3.00 4.56
CA PHE A 138 -6.01 -2.56 5.92
C PHE A 138 -7.01 -1.41 5.91
N LEU A 139 -6.79 -0.37 5.10
CA LEU A 139 -7.73 0.74 4.96
C LEU A 139 -9.11 0.30 4.45
N ALA A 140 -9.17 -0.67 3.52
CA ALA A 140 -10.43 -1.25 3.07
C ALA A 140 -11.17 -1.95 4.20
N ILE A 141 -10.47 -2.75 5.02
CA ILE A 141 -11.06 -3.46 6.15
C ILE A 141 -11.57 -2.48 7.22
N VAL A 142 -10.79 -1.44 7.53
CA VAL A 142 -11.21 -0.41 8.50
C VAL A 142 -12.44 0.34 7.99
N ALA A 143 -12.51 0.67 6.70
CA ALA A 143 -13.69 1.28 6.09
C ALA A 143 -14.91 0.34 6.14
N LEU A 144 -14.76 -0.97 5.88
CA LEU A 144 -15.84 -1.95 6.04
C LEU A 144 -16.33 -2.04 7.48
N LYS A 145 -15.43 -1.98 8.47
CA LYS A 145 -15.81 -1.95 9.89
C LYS A 145 -16.58 -0.67 10.24
N GLU A 146 -16.15 0.50 9.71
CA GLU A 146 -16.89 1.74 9.84
C GLU A 146 -18.29 1.62 9.22
N ALA A 147 -18.39 1.11 7.97
CA ALA A 147 -19.66 0.92 7.29
C ALA A 147 -20.61 0.01 8.09
N TYR A 148 -20.09 -1.11 8.61
CA TYR A 148 -20.87 -2.00 9.46
C TYR A 148 -21.38 -1.30 10.73
N ALA A 149 -20.53 -0.52 11.38
CA ALA A 149 -20.90 0.23 12.59
C ALA A 149 -21.97 1.29 12.28
N VAL A 150 -21.81 2.05 11.20
CA VAL A 150 -22.81 3.03 10.74
C VAL A 150 -24.16 2.36 10.44
N ALA A 151 -24.15 1.24 9.70
CA ALA A 151 -25.35 0.50 9.35
C ALA A 151 -26.10 -0.06 10.59
N ARG A 152 -25.41 -0.24 11.71
CA ARG A 152 -25.96 -0.74 12.98
C ARG A 152 -26.25 0.36 14.00
N GLY A 153 -25.90 1.62 13.72
CA GLY A 153 -26.01 2.74 14.66
C GLY A 153 -25.04 2.64 15.84
N HIS A 154 -23.89 2.01 15.64
CA HIS A 154 -22.83 1.89 16.64
C HIS A 154 -21.82 3.03 16.47
N ASP A 155 -22.18 4.25 16.88
CA ASP A 155 -21.44 5.47 16.63
C ASP A 155 -20.02 5.45 17.23
N ASP A 156 -19.84 4.89 18.42
CA ASP A 156 -18.51 4.76 19.04
C ASP A 156 -17.58 3.87 18.20
N ALA A 157 -18.09 2.74 17.71
CA ALA A 157 -17.30 1.83 16.86
C ALA A 157 -16.97 2.45 15.49
N ALA A 158 -17.90 3.23 14.93
CA ALA A 158 -17.66 3.99 13.71
C ALA A 158 -16.57 5.05 13.93
N THR A 159 -16.59 5.75 15.06
CA THR A 159 -15.58 6.75 15.42
C THR A 159 -14.21 6.11 15.61
N ILE A 160 -14.11 4.99 16.34
CA ILE A 160 -12.85 4.25 16.51
C ILE A 160 -12.26 3.85 15.15
N SER A 161 -13.08 3.36 14.22
CA SER A 161 -12.61 2.99 12.88
C SER A 161 -12.09 4.20 12.09
N ARG A 162 -12.80 5.32 12.15
CA ARG A 162 -12.38 6.59 11.52
C ARG A 162 -11.06 7.12 12.06
N ASP A 163 -10.93 7.16 13.39
CA ASP A 163 -9.74 7.67 14.07
C ASP A 163 -8.52 6.80 13.73
N ALA A 164 -8.70 5.48 13.70
CA ALA A 164 -7.65 4.55 13.30
C ALA A 164 -7.25 4.74 11.83
N ALA A 165 -8.21 4.91 10.91
CA ALA A 165 -7.91 5.21 9.51
C ALA A 165 -7.14 6.53 9.37
N GLY A 166 -7.55 7.56 10.12
CA GLY A 166 -6.88 8.87 10.14
C GLY A 166 -5.44 8.80 10.64
N ALA A 167 -5.21 8.09 11.75
CA ALA A 167 -3.88 7.89 12.30
C ALA A 167 -3.00 7.10 11.32
N PHE A 168 -3.52 6.02 10.76
CA PHE A 168 -2.79 5.20 9.79
C PHE A 168 -2.45 5.96 8.51
N LEU A 169 -3.37 6.74 7.96
CA LEU A 169 -3.09 7.60 6.79
C LEU A 169 -2.03 8.66 7.09
N ARG A 170 -2.11 9.29 8.27
CA ARG A 170 -1.15 10.32 8.66
C ARG A 170 0.27 9.76 8.79
N ASP A 171 0.43 8.57 9.36
CA ASP A 171 1.72 8.04 9.78
C ASP A 171 2.32 7.08 8.72
N HIS A 172 1.52 6.48 7.83
CA HIS A 172 1.89 5.46 6.87
C HIS A 172 1.51 5.82 5.42
N PRO A 173 0.48 5.23 4.76
CA PRO A 173 0.31 5.35 3.30
C PRO A 173 0.16 6.78 2.82
N GLY A 174 -0.47 7.66 3.56
CA GLY A 174 -0.62 9.07 3.15
C GLY A 174 0.71 9.78 2.98
N ARG A 175 1.78 9.35 3.66
CA ARG A 175 3.10 9.97 3.57
C ARG A 175 3.86 9.57 2.30
N TRP A 176 3.87 8.29 1.95
CA TRP A 176 4.76 7.77 0.92
C TRP A 176 4.09 7.47 -0.42
N LEU A 177 2.76 7.29 -0.48
CA LEU A 177 2.06 7.06 -1.74
C LEU A 177 2.28 8.16 -2.78
N PRO A 178 2.33 9.46 -2.44
CA PRO A 178 2.69 10.51 -3.39
C PRO A 178 4.10 10.34 -3.97
N ALA A 179 5.07 9.89 -3.16
CA ALA A 179 6.43 9.62 -3.63
C ALA A 179 6.48 8.44 -4.59
N LEU A 180 5.79 7.32 -4.26
CA LEU A 180 5.63 6.18 -5.16
C LEU A 180 4.98 6.59 -6.48
N ALA A 181 3.86 7.33 -6.43
CA ALA A 181 3.16 7.80 -7.63
C ALA A 181 4.07 8.64 -8.54
N GLY A 182 4.84 9.56 -7.94
CA GLY A 182 5.82 10.35 -8.65
C GLY A 182 6.93 9.50 -9.29
N GLN A 183 7.42 8.50 -8.59
CA GLN A 183 8.47 7.61 -9.09
C GLN A 183 7.98 6.72 -10.23
N VAL A 184 6.83 6.05 -10.07
CA VAL A 184 6.24 5.22 -11.13
C VAL A 184 5.90 6.08 -12.35
N GLY A 185 5.33 7.27 -12.14
CA GLY A 185 5.01 8.20 -13.22
C GLY A 185 6.22 8.67 -14.03
N ARG A 186 7.41 8.77 -13.40
CA ARG A 186 8.67 9.08 -14.08
C ARG A 186 9.28 7.88 -14.80
N SER A 187 9.26 6.72 -14.14
CA SER A 187 9.93 5.51 -14.62
C SER A 187 9.13 4.79 -15.71
N ALA A 188 7.81 4.81 -15.62
CA ALA A 188 6.90 4.12 -16.53
C ALA A 188 5.68 4.99 -16.88
N PRO A 189 5.87 6.15 -17.53
CA PRO A 189 4.78 7.06 -17.86
C PRO A 189 3.78 6.37 -18.80
N HIS A 190 2.51 6.73 -18.66
CA HIS A 190 1.40 6.22 -19.47
C HIS A 190 1.08 4.72 -19.31
N THR A 191 1.60 4.08 -18.28
CA THR A 191 1.26 2.70 -17.93
C THR A 191 0.04 2.65 -17.00
N GLY A 192 -0.61 1.47 -16.92
CA GLY A 192 -1.70 1.25 -16.00
C GLY A 192 -1.28 1.43 -14.54
N PHE A 193 -0.09 0.97 -14.17
CA PHE A 193 0.43 1.15 -12.80
C PHE A 193 0.80 2.60 -12.47
N ALA A 194 1.16 3.44 -13.44
CA ALA A 194 1.33 4.87 -13.18
C ALA A 194 -0.01 5.53 -12.82
N VAL A 195 -1.08 5.14 -13.48
CA VAL A 195 -2.44 5.58 -13.14
C VAL A 195 -2.85 5.05 -11.78
N LEU A 196 -2.69 3.75 -11.50
CA LEU A 196 -3.04 3.14 -10.21
C LEU A 196 -2.31 3.81 -9.04
N ALA A 197 -1.01 4.07 -9.16
CA ALA A 197 -0.23 4.74 -8.12
C ALA A 197 -0.74 6.18 -7.88
N SER A 198 -1.06 6.91 -8.97
CA SER A 198 -1.68 8.23 -8.88
C SER A 198 -3.06 8.18 -8.21
N LEU A 199 -3.90 7.21 -8.56
CA LEU A 199 -5.23 7.06 -7.95
C LEU A 199 -5.11 6.70 -6.46
N ALA A 200 -4.19 5.81 -6.08
CA ALA A 200 -3.96 5.44 -4.67
C ALA A 200 -3.59 6.67 -3.83
N ALA A 201 -2.65 7.49 -4.30
CA ALA A 201 -2.26 8.72 -3.62
C ALA A 201 -3.43 9.70 -3.49
N ARG A 202 -4.18 9.95 -4.59
CA ARG A 202 -5.31 10.88 -4.60
C ARG A 202 -6.48 10.43 -3.71
N VAL A 203 -6.76 9.13 -3.66
CA VAL A 203 -7.77 8.55 -2.75
C VAL A 203 -7.34 8.71 -1.30
N ALA A 204 -6.07 8.46 -1.00
CA ALA A 204 -5.51 8.65 0.34
C ALA A 204 -5.59 10.12 0.78
N ASP A 205 -5.26 11.07 -0.11
CA ASP A 205 -5.33 12.50 0.16
C ASP A 205 -6.76 12.97 0.42
N VAL A 206 -7.73 12.55 -0.42
CA VAL A 206 -9.14 12.87 -0.21
C VAL A 206 -9.64 12.31 1.11
N HIS A 207 -9.28 11.07 1.44
CA HIS A 207 -9.67 10.45 2.70
C HIS A 207 -9.04 11.16 3.91
N ALA A 208 -7.75 11.48 3.86
CA ALA A 208 -7.06 12.24 4.91
C ALA A 208 -7.71 13.61 5.12
N ALA A 209 -8.02 14.33 4.04
CA ALA A 209 -8.69 15.63 4.11
C ALA A 209 -10.09 15.54 4.75
N GLU A 210 -10.87 14.51 4.45
CA GLU A 210 -12.18 14.25 5.09
C GLU A 210 -12.07 13.99 6.59
N LEU A 211 -10.95 13.43 7.03
CA LEU A 211 -10.66 13.17 8.44
C LEU A 211 -9.98 14.36 9.14
N GLY A 212 -9.70 15.45 8.39
CA GLY A 212 -8.96 16.60 8.90
C GLY A 212 -7.49 16.32 9.18
N MET A 213 -6.93 15.29 8.53
CA MET A 213 -5.52 14.92 8.64
C MET A 213 -4.72 15.54 7.50
N VAL A 214 -3.47 15.89 7.80
CA VAL A 214 -2.50 16.38 6.81
C VAL A 214 -1.25 15.52 6.94
N PRO A 215 -1.09 14.47 6.10
CA PRO A 215 0.12 13.65 6.10
C PRO A 215 1.36 14.49 5.74
N ASP A 216 2.50 14.20 6.35
CA ASP A 216 3.78 14.78 6.00
C ASP A 216 4.35 14.03 4.79
N HIS A 217 4.02 14.52 3.59
CA HIS A 217 4.34 13.86 2.35
C HIS A 217 5.85 13.77 2.13
N LEU A 218 6.33 12.57 1.81
CA LEU A 218 7.69 12.35 1.34
C LEU A 218 7.84 12.86 -0.09
N GLY A 219 8.98 13.43 -0.40
CA GLY A 219 9.29 13.90 -1.74
C GLY A 219 9.52 12.73 -2.71
N PRO A 220 9.39 12.99 -4.02
CA PRO A 220 9.58 11.95 -5.03
C PRO A 220 11.02 11.41 -5.11
N ASP A 221 11.98 12.08 -4.48
CA ASP A 221 13.38 11.70 -4.44
C ASP A 221 13.79 11.13 -3.07
N ASP A 222 12.84 11.03 -2.12
CA ASP A 222 13.06 10.45 -0.79
C ASP A 222 12.98 8.91 -0.81
N ILE A 223 13.53 8.28 -1.85
CA ILE A 223 13.74 6.83 -1.90
C ILE A 223 15.04 6.53 -1.18
N ARG A 224 15.03 5.55 -0.28
CA ARG A 224 16.23 5.13 0.42
C ARG A 224 17.21 4.54 -0.58
N PRO A 225 18.45 5.07 -0.69
CA PRO A 225 19.45 4.46 -1.54
C PRO A 225 19.77 3.06 -1.00
N ILE A 226 19.94 2.11 -1.91
CA ILE A 226 20.55 0.82 -1.59
C ILE A 226 21.98 1.17 -1.17
N GLU A 227 22.30 1.03 0.12
CA GLU A 227 23.69 1.02 0.52
C GLU A 227 24.27 -0.27 -0.07
N ASP A 228 25.21 -0.14 -1.01
CA ASP A 228 26.17 -1.20 -1.25
C ASP A 228 26.75 -1.54 0.13
N GLU A 229 26.53 -2.76 0.61
CA GLU A 229 27.22 -3.23 1.81
C GLU A 229 28.70 -2.91 1.60
N PRO A 230 29.36 -2.24 2.55
CA PRO A 230 30.79 -1.97 2.37
C PRO A 230 31.45 -3.31 2.12
N ASP A 231 32.10 -3.45 0.95
CA ASP A 231 32.94 -4.57 0.57
C ASP A 231 33.96 -4.84 1.69
N GLY A 232 33.63 -5.65 2.67
CA GLY A 232 34.49 -5.82 3.84
C GLY A 232 34.09 -6.94 4.79
N PHE A 233 32.90 -7.49 4.71
CA PHE A 233 32.57 -8.73 5.43
C PHE A 233 32.78 -9.94 4.50
N VAL A 234 34.05 -10.27 4.26
CA VAL A 234 34.40 -11.63 3.83
C VAL A 234 34.11 -12.52 5.02
N PHE A 235 33.03 -13.27 4.98
CA PHE A 235 32.87 -14.44 5.82
C PHE A 235 33.94 -15.46 5.40
N THR A 236 35.13 -15.36 5.95
CA THR A 236 36.05 -16.48 6.00
C THR A 236 35.44 -17.45 7.01
N CYS A 237 34.72 -18.46 6.53
CA CYS A 237 34.58 -19.70 7.28
C CYS A 237 36.01 -20.11 7.60
N GLY A 238 36.39 -20.02 8.87
CA GLY A 238 37.67 -20.47 9.33
C GLY A 238 37.78 -21.97 9.07
N VAL A 239 38.49 -22.33 8.02
CA VAL A 239 39.16 -23.62 7.94
C VAL A 239 40.50 -23.36 8.60
N ASP A 240 40.58 -23.68 9.87
CA ASP A 240 41.86 -23.78 10.58
C ASP A 240 42.63 -24.98 10.01
N ASP A 241 43.37 -24.72 8.95
CA ASP A 241 44.47 -25.59 8.55
C ASP A 241 45.70 -25.22 9.41
N ALA A 242 45.71 -25.78 10.59
CA ALA A 242 46.92 -25.86 11.42
C ALA A 242 47.02 -27.27 12.02
N ASP A 243 47.55 -28.17 11.24
CA ASP A 243 48.14 -29.42 11.75
C ASP A 243 49.60 -29.14 12.12
N PRO A 244 50.00 -29.06 13.39
CA PRO A 244 51.40 -28.97 13.76
C PRO A 244 51.99 -30.37 13.74
N ALA A 245 52.90 -30.61 12.80
CA ALA A 245 53.76 -31.78 12.74
C ALA A 245 54.40 -32.07 14.09
N ILE A 246 54.18 -33.28 14.62
CA ILE A 246 54.89 -33.84 15.77
C ILE A 246 56.27 -34.30 15.28
N PRO A 247 57.40 -33.86 15.84
CA PRO A 247 58.70 -34.45 15.58
C PRO A 247 58.84 -35.72 16.43
N GLY A 248 59.17 -36.84 15.77
CA GLY A 248 59.58 -38.08 16.39
C GLY A 248 61.05 -38.12 16.83
#